data_f3e7b030e3dc4ec0a39762c1ce33729c
#
_entry.id   f3e7b030e3dc4ec0a39762c1ce33729c
#
_cell.length_a   1.000
_cell.length_b   1.000
_cell.length_c   1.000
_cell.angle_alpha   90.00
_cell.angle_beta   90.00
_cell.angle_gamma   90.00
#
_symmetry.space_group_name_H-M   'P 1'
#
loop_
_entity.id
_entity.type
_entity.pdbx_description
1 polymer ?
#
loop_
_entity_poly.entity_id
_entity_poly.type
_entity_poly.pdbx_seq_one_letter_code
_entity_poly.pdbx_strand_id
1 'polypeptide(L)'
;MLSEGLLGKNPRSVPSCSSHQTIRKADLSVKTLYTLIWGSTLLLVAFGSAGCSARTVGSAELQSLTPASAAALDESARTFMHTVAHDVTQEGPLAWLKFFNTGPEFFMAVNGQLAFPNAAAAKEGTQSFARTINRIDLTWGDDLRVDPLTAELAVVAASWREIQVDKAGHRIEEAGYFTALAEYRDGRWRFRDAHWSAPVSPPPAR
;
A
#
# COMPACT_ATOMS: atom_id res chain seq x y z
N MET A 1 25.84 55.73 30.31
CA MET A 1 26.10 56.13 28.92
C MET A 1 25.43 55.04 28.09
N LEU A 2 24.19 55.24 27.67
CA LEU A 2 23.77 55.76 26.36
C LEU A 2 24.30 54.85 25.25
N SER A 3 23.47 54.09 24.51
CA SER A 3 22.53 54.54 23.47
C SER A 3 21.74 53.29 23.04
N GLU A 4 20.45 53.23 23.10
CA GLU A 4 19.43 53.54 22.08
C GLU A 4 19.69 52.96 20.68
N GLY A 5 18.73 52.17 20.22
CA GLY A 5 18.02 52.37 18.98
C GLY A 5 18.09 51.21 17.99
N LEU A 6 17.07 50.54 17.70
CA LEU A 6 16.19 50.76 16.59
C LEU A 6 15.15 49.64 16.38
N LEU A 7 13.92 50.05 16.40
CA LEU A 7 12.74 49.43 15.81
C LEU A 7 12.96 49.03 14.33
N GLY A 8 12.31 47.99 13.93
CA GLY A 8 11.87 48.00 12.56
C GLY A 8 11.75 46.66 11.89
N LYS A 9 10.60 46.17 11.80
CA LYS A 9 9.71 45.91 10.64
C LYS A 9 9.22 44.47 10.51
N ASN A 10 7.96 44.35 10.86
CA ASN A 10 6.85 43.80 10.07
C ASN A 10 7.01 42.44 9.40
N PRO A 11 6.23 41.44 9.82
CA PRO A 11 6.07 40.21 9.09
C PRO A 11 5.15 40.44 7.88
N ARG A 12 5.65 40.09 6.70
CA ARG A 12 4.86 40.08 5.46
C ARG A 12 3.80 38.99 5.53
N SER A 13 2.57 39.42 5.41
CA SER A 13 1.39 38.60 5.17
C SER A 13 1.55 37.74 3.92
N VAL A 14 1.38 36.41 4.10
CA VAL A 14 1.26 35.44 3.00
C VAL A 14 -0.18 35.52 2.49
N PRO A 15 -0.44 35.67 1.19
CA PRO A 15 -1.79 35.65 0.65
C PRO A 15 -2.35 34.22 0.67
N SER A 16 -3.50 34.07 1.32
CA SER A 16 -4.39 32.92 1.26
C SER A 16 -4.96 32.80 -0.16
N CYS A 17 -4.53 31.78 -0.90
CA CYS A 17 -5.13 31.43 -2.20
C CYS A 17 -6.23 30.41 -1.96
N SER A 18 -7.45 30.91 -1.70
CA SER A 18 -8.68 30.12 -1.69
C SER A 18 -9.18 30.01 -3.12
N SER A 19 -8.89 28.88 -3.79
CA SER A 19 -9.52 28.55 -5.06
C SER A 19 -10.64 27.53 -4.84
N HIS A 20 -11.86 28.02 -4.62
CA HIS A 20 -13.08 27.25 -4.79
C HIS A 20 -13.25 26.87 -6.26
N GLN A 21 -12.90 25.65 -6.63
CA GLN A 21 -13.32 25.08 -7.90
C GLN A 21 -14.74 24.53 -7.76
N THR A 22 -15.68 25.31 -8.27
CA THR A 22 -17.08 24.92 -8.49
C THR A 22 -17.13 23.89 -9.61
N ILE A 23 -17.35 22.61 -9.27
CA ILE A 23 -17.63 21.56 -10.25
C ILE A 23 -19.07 21.76 -10.77
N ARG A 24 -19.20 22.24 -11.98
CA ARG A 24 -20.49 22.29 -12.72
C ARG A 24 -20.89 20.87 -13.07
N LYS A 25 -22.04 20.42 -12.51
CA LYS A 25 -22.75 19.23 -12.96
C LYS A 25 -23.24 19.47 -14.38
N ALA A 26 -22.72 18.70 -15.32
CA ALA A 26 -23.31 18.59 -16.66
C ALA A 26 -24.53 17.67 -16.57
N ASP A 27 -25.70 18.28 -16.66
CA ASP A 27 -26.99 17.63 -16.75
C ASP A 27 -27.16 17.16 -18.21
N LEU A 28 -27.03 15.86 -18.44
CA LEU A 28 -27.31 15.29 -19.76
C LEU A 28 -28.67 14.62 -19.73
N SER A 29 -29.68 15.42 -20.11
CA SER A 29 -31.07 14.98 -20.37
C SER A 29 -31.09 14.05 -21.56
N VAL A 30 -31.37 12.77 -21.35
CA VAL A 30 -31.74 11.84 -22.42
C VAL A 30 -33.25 11.72 -22.42
N LYS A 31 -33.88 12.53 -23.23
CA LYS A 31 -35.27 12.34 -23.63
C LYS A 31 -35.33 12.01 -25.11
N THR A 32 -36.02 10.90 -25.39
CA THR A 32 -36.82 10.63 -26.56
C THR A 32 -36.11 10.19 -27.83
N LEU A 33 -36.25 8.92 -28.19
CA LEU A 33 -36.74 8.50 -29.51
C LEU A 33 -37.38 7.11 -29.42
N TYR A 34 -38.72 7.10 -29.20
CA TYR A 34 -39.57 5.98 -29.59
C TYR A 34 -40.16 6.32 -30.95
N THR A 35 -39.91 5.54 -31.97
CA THR A 35 -40.82 5.41 -33.11
C THR A 35 -40.62 4.04 -33.78
N LEU A 36 -41.57 3.15 -33.57
CA LEU A 36 -42.34 2.35 -34.51
C LEU A 36 -41.63 1.85 -35.78
N ILE A 37 -41.45 0.52 -35.90
CA ILE A 37 -41.79 -0.19 -37.16
C ILE A 37 -42.35 -1.56 -36.75
N TRP A 38 -43.64 -1.75 -37.08
CA TRP A 38 -44.34 -3.02 -37.14
C TRP A 38 -43.91 -3.74 -38.42
N GLY A 39 -43.52 -4.98 -38.33
CA GLY A 39 -43.25 -5.84 -39.46
C GLY A 39 -43.38 -7.29 -39.06
N SER A 40 -44.55 -7.87 -39.31
CA SER A 40 -44.87 -9.28 -39.14
C SER A 40 -43.99 -10.15 -40.05
N THR A 41 -43.29 -11.14 -39.51
CA THR A 41 -42.93 -12.34 -40.27
C THR A 41 -42.89 -13.53 -39.30
N LEU A 42 -43.90 -14.37 -39.42
CA LEU A 42 -43.99 -15.67 -38.77
C LEU A 42 -42.97 -16.58 -39.43
N LEU A 43 -41.93 -16.97 -38.68
CA LEU A 43 -41.03 -18.04 -39.09
C LEU A 43 -40.96 -19.09 -37.97
N LEU A 44 -41.62 -20.21 -38.23
CA LEU A 44 -41.49 -21.44 -37.44
C LEU A 44 -40.01 -21.89 -37.46
N VAL A 45 -39.35 -21.81 -36.34
CA VAL A 45 -38.05 -22.46 -36.15
C VAL A 45 -38.16 -23.49 -35.06
N ALA A 46 -37.84 -24.71 -35.47
CA ALA A 46 -37.80 -25.92 -34.68
C ALA A 46 -37.04 -25.73 -33.34
N PHE A 47 -37.64 -26.23 -32.26
CA PHE A 47 -36.98 -26.38 -30.97
C PHE A 47 -35.83 -27.37 -31.10
N GLY A 48 -34.63 -26.84 -31.37
CA GLY A 48 -33.39 -27.50 -31.03
C GLY A 48 -33.12 -27.27 -29.56
N SER A 49 -33.29 -28.29 -28.76
CA SER A 49 -32.84 -28.31 -27.35
C SER A 49 -31.32 -28.17 -27.30
N ALA A 50 -30.82 -26.95 -27.39
CA ALA A 50 -29.48 -26.61 -27.04
C ALA A 50 -29.38 -26.76 -25.51
N GLY A 51 -28.88 -27.92 -25.07
CA GLY A 51 -28.53 -28.13 -23.67
C GLY A 51 -27.57 -27.03 -23.23
N CYS A 52 -28.05 -26.14 -22.37
CA CYS A 52 -27.18 -25.27 -21.60
C CYS A 52 -26.29 -26.19 -20.75
N SER A 53 -25.12 -26.54 -21.29
CA SER A 53 -24.03 -26.99 -20.44
C SER A 53 -23.71 -25.84 -19.50
N ALA A 54 -24.35 -25.86 -18.34
CA ALA A 54 -23.89 -25.05 -17.23
C ALA A 54 -22.41 -25.43 -17.02
N ARG A 55 -21.51 -24.59 -17.53
CA ARG A 55 -20.11 -24.62 -17.13
C ARG A 55 -20.15 -24.36 -15.64
N THR A 56 -20.14 -25.40 -14.85
CA THR A 56 -19.74 -25.32 -13.45
C THR A 56 -18.36 -24.67 -13.52
N VAL A 57 -18.30 -23.38 -13.21
CA VAL A 57 -17.06 -22.74 -12.80
C VAL A 57 -16.65 -23.58 -11.60
N GLY A 58 -15.69 -24.49 -11.83
CA GLY A 58 -15.15 -25.30 -10.76
C GLY A 58 -14.74 -24.31 -9.69
N SER A 59 -15.38 -24.39 -8.53
CA SER A 59 -14.86 -23.75 -7.34
C SER A 59 -13.42 -24.19 -7.28
N ALA A 60 -12.47 -23.27 -7.52
CA ALA A 60 -11.07 -23.56 -7.25
C ALA A 60 -11.07 -23.90 -5.77
N GLU A 61 -11.00 -25.19 -5.49
CA GLU A 61 -10.90 -25.73 -4.15
C GLU A 61 -9.62 -25.09 -3.63
N LEU A 62 -9.76 -24.15 -2.71
CA LEU A 62 -8.63 -23.59 -1.98
C LEU A 62 -7.95 -24.82 -1.36
N GLN A 63 -6.88 -25.28 -1.99
CA GLN A 63 -6.15 -26.44 -1.50
C GLN A 63 -5.68 -26.06 -0.11
N SER A 64 -6.34 -26.65 0.90
CA SER A 64 -5.96 -26.47 2.28
C SER A 64 -4.51 -26.90 2.43
N LEU A 65 -3.69 -26.01 2.95
CA LEU A 65 -2.29 -26.31 3.24
C LEU A 65 -2.22 -27.51 4.18
N THR A 66 -1.36 -28.48 3.86
CA THR A 66 -1.03 -29.48 4.86
C THR A 66 -0.27 -28.84 6.02
N PRO A 67 -0.34 -29.37 7.23
CA PRO A 67 0.42 -28.82 8.36
C PRO A 67 1.92 -28.69 8.06
N ALA A 68 2.50 -29.64 7.34
CA ALA A 68 3.92 -29.59 6.97
C ALA A 68 4.23 -28.47 5.98
N SER A 69 3.37 -28.24 4.96
CA SER A 69 3.55 -27.14 4.02
C SER A 69 3.30 -25.78 4.68
N ALA A 70 2.35 -25.67 5.59
CA ALA A 70 2.13 -24.45 6.35
C ALA A 70 3.35 -24.09 7.23
N ALA A 71 3.95 -25.07 7.89
CA ALA A 71 5.17 -24.86 8.70
C ALA A 71 6.37 -24.42 7.85
N ALA A 72 6.56 -25.01 6.67
CA ALA A 72 7.62 -24.61 5.75
C ALA A 72 7.44 -23.19 5.20
N LEU A 73 6.18 -22.80 4.92
CA LEU A 73 5.85 -21.43 4.50
C LEU A 73 6.04 -20.42 5.62
N ASP A 74 5.64 -20.76 6.86
CA ASP A 74 5.88 -19.92 8.05
C ASP A 74 7.38 -19.63 8.19
N GLU A 75 8.23 -20.63 8.18
CA GLU A 75 9.68 -20.47 8.31
C GLU A 75 10.28 -19.65 7.17
N SER A 76 9.83 -19.91 5.93
CA SER A 76 10.28 -19.15 4.76
C SER A 76 9.88 -17.67 4.82
N ALA A 77 8.66 -17.37 5.25
CA ALA A 77 8.19 -16.00 5.40
C ALA A 77 8.85 -15.28 6.59
N ARG A 78 9.16 -15.98 7.69
CA ARG A 78 9.98 -15.42 8.79
C ARG A 78 11.38 -15.06 8.31
N THR A 79 12.02 -15.96 7.58
CA THR A 79 13.33 -15.69 6.96
C THR A 79 13.29 -14.47 6.07
N PHE A 80 12.23 -14.33 5.27
CA PHE A 80 12.01 -13.12 4.45
C PHE A 80 11.93 -11.86 5.31
N MET A 81 11.15 -11.85 6.39
CA MET A 81 11.03 -10.68 7.28
C MET A 81 12.39 -10.32 7.90
N HIS A 82 13.17 -11.29 8.35
CA HIS A 82 14.53 -11.03 8.86
C HIS A 82 15.46 -10.49 7.77
N THR A 83 15.35 -10.99 6.53
CA THR A 83 16.10 -10.47 5.38
C THR A 83 15.74 -9.01 5.09
N VAL A 84 14.45 -8.65 5.16
CA VAL A 84 14.01 -7.25 5.01
C VAL A 84 14.70 -6.34 6.03
N ALA A 85 14.66 -6.69 7.32
CA ALA A 85 15.28 -5.86 8.37
C ALA A 85 16.81 -5.78 8.18
N HIS A 86 17.45 -6.90 7.86
CA HIS A 86 18.89 -6.95 7.59
C HIS A 86 19.27 -6.05 6.41
N ASP A 87 18.65 -6.23 5.25
CA ASP A 87 19.04 -5.50 4.04
C ASP A 87 18.73 -4.00 4.16
N VAL A 88 17.57 -3.62 4.73
CA VAL A 88 17.23 -2.22 4.96
C VAL A 88 18.24 -1.56 5.91
N THR A 89 18.70 -2.28 6.94
CA THR A 89 19.72 -1.79 7.87
C THR A 89 21.10 -1.67 7.20
N GLN A 90 21.48 -2.64 6.36
CA GLN A 90 22.82 -2.66 5.76
C GLN A 90 22.93 -1.75 4.52
N GLU A 91 21.89 -1.67 3.71
CA GLU A 91 21.92 -0.98 2.41
C GLU A 91 21.15 0.34 2.40
N GLY A 92 20.40 0.62 3.49
CA GLY A 92 19.62 1.83 3.66
C GLY A 92 18.28 1.82 2.92
N PRO A 93 17.64 3.01 2.76
CA PRO A 93 16.25 3.12 2.31
C PRO A 93 15.94 2.47 0.96
N LEU A 94 16.89 2.45 0.03
CA LEU A 94 16.65 1.88 -1.31
C LEU A 94 16.47 0.36 -1.30
N ALA A 95 16.91 -0.33 -0.23
CA ALA A 95 16.72 -1.77 -0.09
C ALA A 95 15.23 -2.15 -0.07
N TRP A 96 14.33 -1.29 0.39
CA TRP A 96 12.89 -1.52 0.38
C TRP A 96 12.37 -1.90 -1.00
N LEU A 97 12.96 -1.37 -2.09
CA LEU A 97 12.52 -1.65 -3.46
C LEU A 97 12.71 -3.11 -3.89
N LYS A 98 13.54 -3.87 -3.17
CA LYS A 98 13.72 -5.31 -3.41
C LYS A 98 12.51 -6.12 -2.95
N PHE A 99 11.79 -5.59 -1.95
CA PHE A 99 10.78 -6.29 -1.19
C PHE A 99 9.35 -5.90 -1.56
N PHE A 100 9.15 -4.80 -2.25
CA PHE A 100 7.84 -4.42 -2.76
C PHE A 100 7.50 -5.19 -4.04
N ASN A 101 6.23 -5.62 -4.15
CA ASN A 101 5.73 -6.14 -5.42
C ASN A 101 5.73 -5.02 -6.47
N THR A 102 6.09 -5.38 -7.70
CA THR A 102 6.16 -4.44 -8.83
C THR A 102 4.90 -4.44 -9.69
N GLY A 103 3.92 -5.29 -9.35
CA GLY A 103 2.63 -5.38 -10.02
C GLY A 103 1.72 -4.20 -9.72
N PRO A 104 0.62 -4.07 -10.49
CA PRO A 104 -0.33 -2.99 -10.32
C PRO A 104 -1.14 -3.10 -9.01
N GLU A 105 -1.15 -4.28 -8.38
CA GLU A 105 -1.87 -4.54 -7.14
C GLU A 105 -1.18 -3.97 -5.90
N PHE A 106 0.11 -3.60 -5.99
CA PHE A 106 0.84 -3.07 -4.86
C PHE A 106 0.24 -1.77 -4.35
N PHE A 107 0.03 -1.69 -3.05
CA PHE A 107 -0.23 -0.43 -2.36
C PHE A 107 0.34 -0.47 -0.93
N MET A 108 0.53 0.69 -0.33
CA MET A 108 0.95 0.79 1.06
C MET A 108 0.25 1.94 1.78
N ALA A 109 -0.32 1.65 2.93
CA ALA A 109 -0.86 2.64 3.84
C ALA A 109 0.12 2.93 4.99
N VAL A 110 0.20 4.18 5.41
CA VAL A 110 1.02 4.63 6.53
C VAL A 110 0.18 5.54 7.41
N ASN A 111 0.07 5.21 8.69
CA ASN A 111 -0.65 6.02 9.69
C ASN A 111 -2.07 6.43 9.24
N GLY A 112 -2.81 5.50 8.65
CA GLY A 112 -4.18 5.73 8.20
C GLY A 112 -4.32 6.46 6.85
N GLN A 113 -3.23 6.70 6.13
CA GLN A 113 -3.24 7.34 4.82
C GLN A 113 -2.66 6.40 3.75
N LEU A 114 -3.21 6.45 2.55
CA LEU A 114 -2.66 5.74 1.40
C LEU A 114 -1.38 6.46 0.92
N ALA A 115 -0.23 6.00 1.42
CA ALA A 115 1.06 6.60 1.11
C ALA A 115 1.53 6.26 -0.32
N PHE A 116 1.41 4.99 -0.70
CA PHE A 116 1.79 4.52 -2.03
C PHE A 116 0.61 3.78 -2.68
N PRO A 117 -0.09 4.39 -3.63
CA PRO A 117 -1.23 3.76 -4.30
C PRO A 117 -0.83 2.68 -5.31
N ASN A 118 0.44 2.55 -5.67
CA ASN A 118 0.97 1.55 -6.59
C ASN A 118 2.50 1.47 -6.49
N ALA A 119 3.08 0.49 -7.18
CA ALA A 119 4.52 0.26 -7.18
C ALA A 119 5.36 1.43 -7.74
N ALA A 120 4.84 2.19 -8.69
CA ALA A 120 5.55 3.36 -9.24
C ALA A 120 5.67 4.46 -8.17
N ALA A 121 4.58 4.76 -7.47
CA ALA A 121 4.58 5.71 -6.36
C ALA A 121 5.49 5.25 -5.21
N ALA A 122 5.53 3.94 -4.91
CA ALA A 122 6.45 3.38 -3.93
C ALA A 122 7.92 3.58 -4.33
N LYS A 123 8.25 3.36 -5.60
CA LYS A 123 9.59 3.59 -6.12
C LYS A 123 10.00 5.06 -5.98
N GLU A 124 9.15 5.99 -6.41
CA GLU A 124 9.42 7.43 -6.32
C GLU A 124 9.54 7.90 -4.86
N GLY A 125 8.62 7.46 -4.00
CA GLY A 125 8.63 7.78 -2.57
C GLY A 125 9.88 7.26 -1.87
N THR A 126 10.26 6.01 -2.12
CA THR A 126 11.48 5.40 -1.55
C THR A 126 12.74 6.12 -2.03
N GLN A 127 12.81 6.47 -3.32
CA GLN A 127 13.92 7.26 -3.85
C GLN A 127 13.98 8.67 -3.24
N SER A 128 12.81 9.29 -2.99
CA SER A 128 12.74 10.58 -2.30
C SER A 128 13.22 10.45 -0.85
N PHE A 129 12.79 9.43 -0.14
CA PHE A 129 13.20 9.12 1.21
C PHE A 129 14.73 8.92 1.30
N ALA A 130 15.33 8.16 0.37
CA ALA A 130 16.77 7.95 0.31
C ALA A 130 17.59 9.22 0.02
N ARG A 131 16.97 10.29 -0.48
CA ARG A 131 17.64 11.58 -0.62
C ARG A 131 17.79 12.33 0.71
N THR A 132 16.95 12.04 1.68
CA THR A 132 16.92 12.72 2.98
C THR A 132 17.54 11.88 4.09
N ILE A 133 17.33 10.56 4.06
CA ILE A 133 17.82 9.62 5.07
C ILE A 133 19.13 8.99 4.61
N ASN A 134 20.10 8.99 5.50
CA ASN A 134 21.42 8.40 5.30
C ASN A 134 21.47 6.94 5.77
N ARG A 135 20.82 6.64 6.91
CA ARG A 135 20.82 5.31 7.51
C ARG A 135 19.48 4.99 8.15
N ILE A 136 19.11 3.72 8.07
CA ILE A 136 17.99 3.12 8.79
C ILE A 136 18.53 1.92 9.57
N ASP A 137 18.15 1.80 10.85
CA ASP A 137 18.32 0.59 11.63
C ASP A 137 16.89 0.06 11.92
N LEU A 138 16.48 -0.98 11.22
CA LEU A 138 15.16 -1.60 11.35
C LEU A 138 15.25 -2.89 12.18
N THR A 139 14.35 -3.03 13.14
CA THR A 139 14.22 -4.24 13.96
C THR A 139 12.75 -4.64 14.04
N TRP A 140 12.46 -5.91 13.78
CA TRP A 140 11.16 -6.51 14.09
C TRP A 140 11.15 -6.98 15.53
N GLY A 141 10.00 -6.87 16.20
CA GLY A 141 9.81 -7.40 17.54
C GLY A 141 9.69 -8.92 17.58
N ASP A 142 9.79 -9.47 18.80
CA ASP A 142 9.66 -10.91 19.02
C ASP A 142 8.23 -11.44 18.79
N ASP A 143 7.28 -10.55 18.58
CA ASP A 143 5.88 -10.85 18.27
C ASP A 143 5.62 -11.09 16.77
N LEU A 144 6.67 -11.33 15.97
CA LEU A 144 6.53 -11.63 14.54
C LEU A 144 5.61 -12.84 14.34
N ARG A 145 4.50 -12.55 13.70
CA ARG A 145 3.49 -13.53 13.34
C ARG A 145 3.47 -13.74 11.83
N VAL A 146 3.30 -15.01 11.43
CA VAL A 146 3.09 -15.42 10.05
C VAL A 146 1.85 -16.31 10.02
N ASP A 147 0.90 -15.98 9.15
CA ASP A 147 -0.29 -16.79 8.90
C ASP A 147 -0.29 -17.22 7.42
N PRO A 148 0.17 -18.43 7.07
CA PRO A 148 0.09 -18.93 5.71
C PRO A 148 -1.36 -19.08 5.25
N LEU A 149 -1.70 -18.45 4.13
CA LEU A 149 -3.05 -18.51 3.55
C LEU A 149 -3.15 -19.52 2.42
N THR A 150 -2.14 -19.55 1.55
CA THR A 150 -2.00 -20.47 0.43
C THR A 150 -0.52 -20.85 0.27
N ALA A 151 -0.20 -21.67 -0.72
CA ALA A 151 1.19 -21.98 -1.06
C ALA A 151 2.04 -20.76 -1.46
N GLU A 152 1.39 -19.65 -1.79
CA GLU A 152 2.04 -18.44 -2.34
C GLU A 152 1.73 -17.18 -1.55
N LEU A 153 0.86 -17.24 -0.55
CA LEU A 153 0.41 -16.07 0.20
C LEU A 153 0.48 -16.31 1.71
N ALA A 154 0.99 -15.31 2.42
CA ALA A 154 0.96 -15.28 3.88
C ALA A 154 0.67 -13.85 4.37
N VAL A 155 -0.10 -13.75 5.45
CA VAL A 155 -0.15 -12.51 6.23
C VAL A 155 1.05 -12.52 7.17
N VAL A 156 1.77 -11.42 7.22
CA VAL A 156 2.85 -11.18 8.18
C VAL A 156 2.51 -9.96 9.04
N ALA A 157 2.82 -10.04 10.32
CA ALA A 157 2.58 -8.94 11.25
C ALA A 157 3.64 -8.92 12.34
N ALA A 158 4.12 -7.74 12.72
CA ALA A 158 5.10 -7.59 13.79
C ALA A 158 5.05 -6.18 14.36
N SER A 159 5.40 -6.03 15.63
CA SER A 159 5.88 -4.74 16.10
C SER A 159 7.22 -4.41 15.44
N TRP A 160 7.50 -3.13 15.28
CA TRP A 160 8.75 -2.66 14.69
C TRP A 160 9.31 -1.50 15.48
N ARG A 161 10.64 -1.37 15.41
CA ARG A 161 11.38 -0.21 15.84
C ARG A 161 12.35 0.19 14.75
N GLU A 162 12.38 1.48 14.45
CA GLU A 162 13.24 2.04 13.41
C GLU A 162 13.99 3.24 13.95
N ILE A 163 15.30 3.29 13.69
CA ILE A 163 16.14 4.44 13.93
C ILE A 163 16.57 4.97 12.57
N GLN A 164 16.17 6.18 12.26
CA GLN A 164 16.57 6.89 11.07
C GLN A 164 17.65 7.92 11.43
N VAL A 165 18.65 8.05 10.58
CA VAL A 165 19.64 9.13 10.65
C VAL A 165 19.57 9.89 9.33
N ASP A 166 19.23 11.17 9.38
CA ASP A 166 19.18 12.01 8.20
C ASP A 166 20.59 12.41 7.72
N LYS A 167 20.68 13.08 6.59
CA LYS A 167 21.96 13.54 6.04
C LYS A 167 22.64 14.67 6.83
N ALA A 168 21.89 15.32 7.73
CA ALA A 168 22.41 16.31 8.67
C ALA A 168 22.90 15.67 9.99
N GLY A 169 22.68 14.36 10.17
CA GLY A 169 23.06 13.61 11.36
C GLY A 169 21.99 13.60 12.45
N HIS A 170 20.80 14.14 12.22
CA HIS A 170 19.72 14.06 13.20
C HIS A 170 19.17 12.63 13.26
N ARG A 171 18.98 12.18 14.51
CA ARG A 171 18.45 10.85 14.80
C ARG A 171 16.96 10.96 15.13
N ILE A 172 16.15 10.19 14.43
CA ILE A 172 14.72 10.01 14.66
C ILE A 172 14.53 8.54 15.05
N GLU A 173 13.75 8.29 16.08
CA GLU A 173 13.42 6.94 16.53
C GLU A 173 11.91 6.81 16.58
N GLU A 174 11.40 5.80 15.89
CA GLU A 174 9.98 5.48 15.84
C GLU A 174 9.77 3.99 16.10
N ALA A 175 8.58 3.67 16.56
CA ALA A 175 8.13 2.30 16.77
C ALA A 175 6.63 2.21 16.48
N GLY A 176 6.15 1.03 16.14
CA GLY A 176 4.75 0.84 15.85
C GLY A 176 4.43 -0.60 15.51
N TYR A 177 3.43 -0.79 14.65
CA TYR A 177 3.02 -2.09 14.19
C TYR A 177 2.93 -2.15 12.66
N PHE A 178 3.40 -3.24 12.11
CA PHE A 178 3.41 -3.52 10.68
C PHE A 178 2.52 -4.72 10.38
N THR A 179 1.76 -4.66 9.30
CA THR A 179 1.05 -5.79 8.71
C THR A 179 1.19 -5.76 7.20
N ALA A 180 1.31 -6.92 6.59
CA ALA A 180 1.36 -7.02 5.13
C ALA A 180 0.81 -8.36 4.65
N LEU A 181 0.32 -8.37 3.41
CA LEU A 181 0.18 -9.58 2.63
C LEU A 181 1.48 -9.79 1.85
N ALA A 182 2.18 -10.86 2.18
CA ALA A 182 3.38 -11.29 1.46
C ALA A 182 3.00 -12.32 0.39
N GLU A 183 3.57 -12.17 -0.81
CA GLU A 183 3.37 -13.07 -1.95
C GLU A 183 4.69 -13.73 -2.33
N TYR A 184 4.68 -15.06 -2.44
CA TYR A 184 5.81 -15.83 -2.95
C TYR A 184 5.62 -16.06 -4.44
N ARG A 185 6.45 -15.42 -5.27
CA ARG A 185 6.39 -15.52 -6.72
C ARG A 185 7.79 -15.46 -7.31
N ASP A 186 8.02 -16.23 -8.37
CA ASP A 186 9.32 -16.28 -9.06
C ASP A 186 10.50 -16.59 -8.11
N GLY A 187 10.26 -17.51 -7.15
CA GLY A 187 11.27 -17.97 -6.20
C GLY A 187 11.59 -17.00 -5.06
N ARG A 188 10.78 -15.98 -4.83
CA ARG A 188 11.01 -14.98 -3.76
C ARG A 188 9.72 -14.42 -3.18
N TRP A 189 9.80 -14.02 -1.93
CA TRP A 189 8.77 -13.26 -1.25
C TRP A 189 8.85 -11.77 -1.60
N ARG A 190 7.68 -11.13 -1.67
CA ARG A 190 7.51 -9.68 -1.73
C ARG A 190 6.24 -9.26 -1.00
N PHE A 191 6.22 -8.06 -0.48
CA PHE A 191 4.99 -7.45 0.01
C PHE A 191 4.10 -7.08 -1.19
N ARG A 192 2.91 -7.65 -1.22
CA ARG A 192 1.86 -7.32 -2.18
C ARG A 192 1.11 -6.06 -1.78
N ASP A 193 0.81 -5.95 -0.50
CA ASP A 193 0.29 -4.76 0.15
C ASP A 193 0.88 -4.67 1.56
N ALA A 194 0.87 -3.46 2.13
CA ALA A 194 1.44 -3.26 3.45
C ALA A 194 0.74 -2.12 4.20
N HIS A 195 0.71 -2.24 5.51
CA HIS A 195 0.26 -1.20 6.41
C HIS A 195 1.30 -0.97 7.50
N TRP A 196 1.76 0.27 7.58
CA TRP A 196 2.72 0.73 8.57
C TRP A 196 2.04 1.72 9.50
N SER A 197 2.06 1.50 10.79
CA SER A 197 1.46 2.40 11.76
C SER A 197 2.40 2.71 12.90
N ALA A 198 2.40 3.95 13.35
CA ALA A 198 3.02 4.41 14.57
C ALA A 198 1.97 5.03 15.49
N PRO A 199 2.19 5.05 16.82
CA PRO A 199 1.30 5.76 17.73
C PRO A 199 1.20 7.24 17.36
N VAL A 200 -0.01 7.77 17.35
CA VAL A 200 -0.21 9.21 17.20
C VAL A 200 0.27 9.89 18.47
N SER A 201 1.26 10.77 18.36
CA SER A 201 1.64 11.61 19.49
C SER A 201 0.44 12.41 19.99
N PRO A 202 0.14 12.42 21.30
CA PRO A 202 -0.97 13.23 21.82
C PRO A 202 -0.69 14.71 21.47
N PRO A 203 -1.74 15.48 21.14
CA PRO A 203 -1.57 16.90 20.89
C PRO A 203 -0.92 17.56 22.12
N PRO A 204 -0.06 18.57 21.94
CA PRO A 204 0.56 19.27 23.06
C PRO A 204 -0.53 19.78 23.99
N ALA A 205 -0.33 19.58 25.30
CA ALA A 205 -1.23 20.09 26.32
C ALA A 205 -1.36 21.62 26.16
N ARG A 206 -2.61 22.09 26.05
CA ARG A 206 -2.90 23.53 25.93
C ARG A 206 -2.78 24.21 27.28
#